data_0b0780b6d532f8a38a5d569aefa060d3
#
_entry.id   0b0780b6d532f8a38a5d569aefa060d3
#
_cell.length_a   1.000
_cell.length_b   1.000
_cell.length_c   1.000
_cell.angle_alpha   90.00
_cell.angle_beta   90.00
_cell.angle_gamma   90.00
#
_symmetry.space_group_name_H-M   'P 1'
#
loop_
_entity.id
_entity.type
_entity.pdbx_description
1 polymer ?
#
loop_
_entity_poly.entity_id
_entity_poly.type
_entity_poly.pdbx_seq_one_letter_code
_entity_poly.pdbx_strand_id
1 'polypeptide(L)'
;MTWRSGRAMPVILAGGAIMSVAMGARQSFGLYLDPLASTYGHSLGLIAFAIALHNLVWGIAQPFAGAASDRFGPAPVVMAGALLYAGGLMLVALSASAAALVIGMGVLVGLGMSCASFGVVMAALGRAVPAAQRSMAMGLASAGGSLGQALCVPLAQGVSQHAGMAASLLVLAGCLLAAAPLGLLLRHRPDPGALAEPPMPLGQALEQAFAHRGYCLLTLGFFACGFQLAFIATHLPAYLLLCGMPAAAGASALALIGLFNMIGSALCGWLGGRFPQQWALGWLYLLRSAVILAFFLAPKTGPVLFAFSAAMGLMWLGTVPLTSGLVAKLFGTRHLGTLFGLCFLSHQIGSFLGSWSGGIVFDLTGSYGAVWLATALVGLIAAALHFPIDTAPRGAEALAPPAFATPEPLAAPRKAPEA
;
A
#
# COMPACT_ATOMS: atom_id res chain seq x y z
N MET A 1 13.38 22.37 -9.09
CA MET A 1 11.99 21.86 -9.17
C MET A 1 11.10 22.83 -8.38
N THR A 2 10.47 23.78 -9.03
CA THR A 2 9.55 24.70 -8.35
C THR A 2 8.14 24.09 -8.40
N TRP A 3 7.59 23.75 -7.24
CA TRP A 3 6.19 23.38 -7.10
C TRP A 3 5.33 24.60 -7.44
N ARG A 4 4.81 24.64 -8.65
CA ARG A 4 4.11 25.82 -9.20
C ARG A 4 2.79 26.18 -8.53
N SER A 5 2.30 25.40 -7.58
CA SER A 5 1.17 25.78 -6.73
C SER A 5 1.57 25.69 -5.24
N GLY A 6 1.54 26.79 -4.52
CA GLY A 6 1.83 26.84 -3.08
C GLY A 6 0.90 25.96 -2.22
N ARG A 7 -0.10 25.30 -2.84
CA ARG A 7 -1.04 24.38 -2.20
C ARG A 7 -0.65 22.91 -2.28
N ALA A 8 0.21 22.50 -3.20
CA ALA A 8 0.59 21.09 -3.37
C ALA A 8 1.41 20.56 -2.17
N MET A 9 2.36 21.35 -1.67
CA MET A 9 3.23 20.94 -0.59
C MET A 9 2.48 20.66 0.73
N PRO A 10 1.56 21.52 1.21
CA PRO A 10 0.76 21.21 2.40
C PRO A 10 -0.06 19.91 2.26
N VAL A 11 -0.61 19.63 1.09
CA VAL A 11 -1.37 18.39 0.83
C VAL A 11 -0.46 17.16 0.85
N ILE A 12 0.74 17.24 0.25
CA ILE A 12 1.74 16.16 0.26
C ILE A 12 2.20 15.88 1.69
N LEU A 13 2.53 16.92 2.46
CA LEU A 13 2.99 16.78 3.84
C LEU A 13 1.89 16.24 4.75
N ALA A 14 0.66 16.74 4.63
CA ALA A 14 -0.48 16.24 5.40
C ALA A 14 -0.78 14.77 5.07
N GLY A 15 -0.83 14.43 3.79
CA GLY A 15 -1.04 13.05 3.34
C GLY A 15 0.08 12.12 3.83
N GLY A 16 1.34 12.56 3.70
CA GLY A 16 2.50 11.84 4.22
C GLY A 16 2.45 11.63 5.73
N ALA A 17 2.07 12.65 6.50
CA ALA A 17 1.97 12.55 7.97
C ALA A 17 0.84 11.62 8.42
N ILE A 18 -0.34 11.69 7.79
CA ILE A 18 -1.46 10.77 8.05
C ILE A 18 -1.03 9.33 7.78
N MET A 19 -0.44 9.09 6.61
CA MET A 19 0.06 7.77 6.25
C MET A 19 1.20 7.31 7.17
N SER A 20 2.05 8.22 7.62
CA SER A 20 3.14 7.94 8.57
C SER A 20 2.61 7.30 9.83
N VAL A 21 1.64 7.93 10.49
CA VAL A 21 1.07 7.40 11.73
C VAL A 21 0.30 6.11 11.49
N ALA A 22 -0.53 6.03 10.45
CA ALA A 22 -1.35 4.86 10.17
C ALA A 22 -0.49 3.62 9.83
N MET A 23 0.50 3.78 8.92
CA MET A 23 1.39 2.68 8.53
C MET A 23 2.38 2.31 9.63
N GLY A 24 2.84 3.30 10.41
CA GLY A 24 3.74 3.09 11.52
C GLY A 24 3.09 2.29 12.66
N ALA A 25 1.86 2.65 13.04
CA ALA A 25 1.09 1.90 14.03
C ALA A 25 0.87 0.44 13.58
N ARG A 26 0.49 0.23 12.30
CA ARG A 26 0.35 -1.11 11.73
C ARG A 26 1.65 -1.93 11.77
N GLN A 27 2.77 -1.31 11.46
CA GLN A 27 4.07 -1.99 11.45
C GLN A 27 4.47 -2.50 12.84
N SER A 28 3.96 -1.88 13.90
CA SER A 28 4.27 -2.25 15.28
C SER A 28 3.48 -3.48 15.77
N PHE A 29 2.46 -3.98 15.03
CA PHE A 29 1.59 -5.04 15.54
C PHE A 29 2.30 -6.36 15.81
N GLY A 30 3.35 -6.68 15.05
CA GLY A 30 4.19 -7.86 15.30
C GLY A 30 4.87 -7.85 16.68
N LEU A 31 5.08 -6.66 17.28
CA LEU A 31 5.68 -6.51 18.61
C LEU A 31 4.72 -6.91 19.73
N TYR A 32 3.43 -6.97 19.47
CA TYR A 32 2.40 -7.25 20.48
C TYR A 32 1.98 -8.72 20.53
N LEU A 33 2.52 -9.62 19.67
CA LEU A 33 2.15 -11.02 19.68
C LEU A 33 2.39 -11.66 21.07
N ASP A 34 3.65 -11.61 21.53
CA ASP A 34 4.01 -12.18 22.83
C ASP A 34 3.36 -11.46 24.01
N PRO A 35 3.34 -10.10 24.09
CA PRO A 35 2.63 -9.40 25.15
C PRO A 35 1.14 -9.71 25.24
N LEU A 36 0.44 -9.83 24.09
CA LEU A 36 -0.99 -10.20 24.07
C LEU A 36 -1.20 -11.65 24.54
N ALA A 37 -0.32 -12.57 24.11
CA ALA A 37 -0.39 -13.95 24.52
C ALA A 37 -0.12 -14.11 26.02
N SER A 38 0.96 -13.52 26.53
CA SER A 38 1.40 -13.66 27.92
C SER A 38 0.50 -12.89 28.90
N THR A 39 0.02 -11.69 28.54
CA THR A 39 -0.76 -10.83 29.43
C THR A 39 -2.23 -11.24 29.49
N TYR A 40 -2.82 -11.60 28.34
CA TYR A 40 -4.26 -11.88 28.24
C TYR A 40 -4.57 -13.38 28.07
N GLY A 41 -3.56 -14.24 27.96
CA GLY A 41 -3.74 -15.70 27.80
C GLY A 41 -4.30 -16.11 26.43
N HIS A 42 -4.19 -15.25 25.42
CA HIS A 42 -4.67 -15.56 24.07
C HIS A 42 -3.69 -16.46 23.32
N SER A 43 -4.21 -17.40 22.51
CA SER A 43 -3.37 -18.17 21.60
C SER A 43 -2.74 -17.29 20.52
N LEU A 44 -1.52 -17.63 20.10
CA LEU A 44 -0.86 -16.92 19.00
C LEU A 44 -1.69 -16.96 17.71
N GLY A 45 -2.38 -18.08 17.46
CA GLY A 45 -3.29 -18.22 16.33
C GLY A 45 -4.45 -17.21 16.34
N LEU A 46 -5.05 -16.92 17.50
CA LEU A 46 -6.10 -15.90 17.62
C LEU A 46 -5.56 -14.49 17.37
N ILE A 47 -4.37 -14.18 17.90
CA ILE A 47 -3.74 -12.89 17.74
C ILE A 47 -3.34 -12.69 16.27
N ALA A 48 -2.70 -13.70 15.67
CA ALA A 48 -2.34 -13.70 14.26
C ALA A 48 -3.58 -13.58 13.36
N PHE A 49 -4.69 -14.23 13.72
CA PHE A 49 -5.98 -14.10 13.03
C PHE A 49 -6.52 -12.66 13.11
N ALA A 50 -6.49 -12.01 14.28
CA ALA A 50 -6.94 -10.63 14.42
C ALA A 50 -6.09 -9.67 13.57
N ILE A 51 -4.75 -9.86 13.57
CA ILE A 51 -3.83 -9.12 12.70
C ILE A 51 -4.07 -9.43 11.22
N ALA A 52 -4.37 -10.67 10.85
CA ALA A 52 -4.70 -11.05 9.49
C ALA A 52 -6.04 -10.44 9.05
N LEU A 53 -7.04 -10.48 9.91
CA LEU A 53 -8.38 -9.97 9.64
C LEU A 53 -8.38 -8.47 9.31
N HIS A 54 -7.55 -7.65 9.98
CA HIS A 54 -7.49 -6.22 9.64
C HIS A 54 -7.04 -5.98 8.19
N ASN A 55 -6.14 -6.80 7.66
CA ASN A 55 -5.72 -6.68 6.26
C ASN A 55 -6.87 -7.00 5.31
N LEU A 56 -7.64 -8.05 5.60
CA LEU A 56 -8.79 -8.43 4.79
C LEU A 56 -9.90 -7.36 4.84
N VAL A 57 -10.24 -6.88 6.04
CA VAL A 57 -11.23 -5.81 6.24
C VAL A 57 -10.77 -4.53 5.55
N TRP A 58 -9.49 -4.17 5.67
CA TRP A 58 -8.91 -3.04 4.94
C TRP A 58 -9.10 -3.19 3.43
N GLY A 59 -8.78 -4.36 2.86
CA GLY A 59 -8.92 -4.63 1.43
C GLY A 59 -10.36 -4.52 0.94
N ILE A 60 -11.30 -5.14 1.66
CA ILE A 60 -12.74 -5.12 1.33
C ILE A 60 -13.31 -3.70 1.46
N ALA A 61 -12.96 -2.97 2.52
CA ALA A 61 -13.47 -1.64 2.78
C ALA A 61 -12.83 -0.54 1.90
N GLN A 62 -11.65 -0.79 1.31
CA GLN A 62 -10.90 0.21 0.54
C GLN A 62 -11.67 0.82 -0.63
N PRO A 63 -12.38 0.07 -1.50
CA PRO A 63 -13.19 0.64 -2.57
C PRO A 63 -14.31 1.55 -2.06
N PHE A 64 -14.95 1.18 -0.93
CA PHE A 64 -16.02 1.96 -0.32
C PHE A 64 -15.50 3.24 0.33
N ALA A 65 -14.34 3.19 1.00
CA ALA A 65 -13.67 4.36 1.55
C ALA A 65 -13.24 5.31 0.42
N GLY A 66 -12.76 4.78 -0.71
CA GLY A 66 -12.48 5.53 -1.92
C GLY A 66 -13.70 6.25 -2.46
N ALA A 67 -14.82 5.53 -2.66
CA ALA A 67 -16.07 6.09 -3.13
C ALA A 67 -16.65 7.16 -2.18
N ALA A 68 -16.55 6.93 -0.85
CA ALA A 68 -16.93 7.93 0.15
C ALA A 68 -16.06 9.18 0.06
N SER A 69 -14.73 9.01 -0.15
CA SER A 69 -13.81 10.14 -0.35
C SER A 69 -14.10 10.92 -1.63
N ASP A 70 -14.51 10.24 -2.70
CA ASP A 70 -14.87 10.88 -3.96
C ASP A 70 -16.17 11.69 -3.82
N ARG A 71 -17.12 11.18 -3.03
CA ARG A 71 -18.43 11.82 -2.82
C ARG A 71 -18.39 12.94 -1.78
N PHE A 72 -17.77 12.70 -0.62
CA PHE A 72 -17.82 13.60 0.54
C PHE A 72 -16.51 14.39 0.74
N GLY A 73 -15.49 14.10 -0.07
CA GLY A 73 -14.13 14.61 0.09
C GLY A 73 -13.29 13.77 1.05
N PRO A 74 -11.96 13.88 0.98
CA PRO A 74 -11.03 13.06 1.77
C PRO A 74 -11.05 13.41 3.27
N ALA A 75 -11.33 14.67 3.65
CA ALA A 75 -11.24 15.10 5.05
C ALA A 75 -12.13 14.32 6.01
N PRO A 76 -13.48 14.24 5.82
CA PRO A 76 -14.33 13.50 6.75
C PRO A 76 -14.00 12.00 6.77
N VAL A 77 -13.58 11.43 5.64
CA VAL A 77 -13.23 10.01 5.55
C VAL A 77 -11.97 9.72 6.37
N VAL A 78 -10.92 10.53 6.23
CA VAL A 78 -9.67 10.38 7.00
C VAL A 78 -9.93 10.56 8.49
N MET A 79 -10.75 11.56 8.88
CA MET A 79 -11.08 11.78 10.29
C MET A 79 -11.87 10.60 10.89
N ALA A 80 -12.87 10.10 10.17
CA ALA A 80 -13.60 8.89 10.59
C ALA A 80 -12.66 7.68 10.69
N GLY A 81 -11.75 7.53 9.74
CA GLY A 81 -10.73 6.47 9.75
C GLY A 81 -9.82 6.53 10.97
N ALA A 82 -9.34 7.73 11.31
CA ALA A 82 -8.49 7.92 12.49
C ALA A 82 -9.23 7.59 13.80
N LEU A 83 -10.52 7.96 13.91
CA LEU A 83 -11.36 7.63 15.06
C LEU A 83 -11.60 6.11 15.17
N LEU A 84 -11.91 5.44 14.06
CA LEU A 84 -12.09 3.99 14.04
C LEU A 84 -10.81 3.26 14.42
N TYR A 85 -9.68 3.67 13.85
CA TYR A 85 -8.39 3.06 14.13
C TYR A 85 -7.98 3.26 15.60
N ALA A 86 -8.03 4.49 16.09
CA ALA A 86 -7.73 4.79 17.49
C ALA A 86 -8.68 4.04 18.45
N GLY A 87 -9.99 4.01 18.16
CA GLY A 87 -10.98 3.26 18.92
C GLY A 87 -10.68 1.77 18.96
N GLY A 88 -10.22 1.19 17.85
CA GLY A 88 -9.79 -0.20 17.78
C GLY A 88 -8.59 -0.50 18.69
N LEU A 89 -7.55 0.35 18.66
CA LEU A 89 -6.38 0.21 19.54
C LEU A 89 -6.75 0.40 21.03
N MET A 90 -7.61 1.39 21.32
CA MET A 90 -8.10 1.61 22.69
C MET A 90 -8.91 0.42 23.20
N LEU A 91 -9.76 -0.19 22.38
CA LEU A 91 -10.53 -1.38 22.76
C LEU A 91 -9.63 -2.53 23.13
N VAL A 92 -8.55 -2.78 22.38
CA VAL A 92 -7.55 -3.82 22.69
C VAL A 92 -6.74 -3.48 23.94
N ALA A 93 -6.40 -2.18 24.12
CA ALA A 93 -5.63 -1.74 25.29
C ALA A 93 -6.41 -1.87 26.62
N LEU A 94 -7.74 -1.68 26.57
CA LEU A 94 -8.60 -1.58 27.77
C LEU A 94 -9.39 -2.86 28.06
N SER A 95 -9.36 -3.86 27.17
CA SER A 95 -10.10 -5.10 27.34
C SER A 95 -9.29 -6.34 26.97
N ALA A 96 -9.22 -7.28 27.90
CA ALA A 96 -8.54 -8.56 27.71
C ALA A 96 -9.39 -9.62 26.97
N SER A 97 -10.58 -9.27 26.46
CA SER A 97 -11.46 -10.26 25.82
C SER A 97 -11.02 -10.58 24.39
N ALA A 98 -11.18 -11.84 23.98
CA ALA A 98 -10.95 -12.27 22.59
C ALA A 98 -11.80 -11.49 21.59
N ALA A 99 -13.04 -11.14 21.95
CA ALA A 99 -13.92 -10.33 21.14
C ALA A 99 -13.36 -8.91 20.95
N ALA A 100 -12.84 -8.27 22.00
CA ALA A 100 -12.21 -6.96 21.90
C ALA A 100 -10.97 -6.98 20.99
N LEU A 101 -10.16 -8.04 21.06
CA LEU A 101 -9.02 -8.24 20.19
C LEU A 101 -9.46 -8.34 18.70
N VAL A 102 -10.42 -9.21 18.38
CA VAL A 102 -10.89 -9.42 17.01
C VAL A 102 -11.63 -8.19 16.47
N ILE A 103 -12.53 -7.59 17.24
CA ILE A 103 -13.27 -6.40 16.82
C ILE A 103 -12.34 -5.19 16.75
N GLY A 104 -11.53 -4.96 17.79
CA GLY A 104 -10.63 -3.80 17.87
C GLY A 104 -9.55 -3.86 16.82
N MET A 105 -8.69 -4.87 16.88
CA MET A 105 -7.54 -4.99 15.98
C MET A 105 -7.93 -5.48 14.59
N GLY A 106 -8.90 -6.39 14.47
CA GLY A 106 -9.31 -6.93 13.18
C GLY A 106 -10.24 -5.98 12.41
N VAL A 107 -11.37 -5.60 13.00
CA VAL A 107 -12.42 -4.87 12.28
C VAL A 107 -12.19 -3.36 12.31
N LEU A 108 -12.12 -2.74 13.50
CA LEU A 108 -12.03 -1.28 13.62
C LEU A 108 -10.74 -0.73 13.04
N VAL A 109 -9.61 -1.39 13.30
CA VAL A 109 -8.32 -1.02 12.70
C VAL A 109 -8.37 -1.19 11.18
N GLY A 110 -8.91 -2.30 10.66
CA GLY A 110 -9.05 -2.53 9.22
C GLY A 110 -9.88 -1.47 8.51
N LEU A 111 -11.04 -1.10 9.07
CA LEU A 111 -11.88 0.00 8.58
C LEU A 111 -11.15 1.35 8.67
N GLY A 112 -10.48 1.62 9.78
CA GLY A 112 -9.69 2.83 9.97
C GLY A 112 -8.58 2.97 8.94
N MET A 113 -7.86 1.88 8.66
CA MET A 113 -6.83 1.81 7.63
C MET A 113 -7.36 2.10 6.23
N SER A 114 -8.53 1.58 5.86
CA SER A 114 -9.11 1.84 4.55
C SER A 114 -9.38 3.32 4.30
N CYS A 115 -9.69 4.07 5.35
CA CYS A 115 -10.01 5.50 5.29
C CYS A 115 -8.76 6.41 5.40
N ALA A 116 -7.69 5.96 6.06
CA ALA A 116 -6.51 6.79 6.36
C ALA A 116 -5.24 6.35 5.60
N SER A 117 -5.38 5.50 4.56
CA SER A 117 -4.26 4.93 3.83
C SER A 117 -4.22 5.29 2.34
N PHE A 118 -3.49 4.52 1.58
CA PHE A 118 -3.15 4.78 0.17
C PHE A 118 -4.31 5.21 -0.70
N GLY A 119 -5.46 4.52 -0.66
CA GLY A 119 -6.58 4.80 -1.57
C GLY A 119 -7.08 6.23 -1.48
N VAL A 120 -7.41 6.68 -0.27
CA VAL A 120 -7.97 8.03 -0.02
C VAL A 120 -6.90 9.11 -0.20
N VAL A 121 -5.70 8.90 0.38
CA VAL A 121 -4.61 9.88 0.33
C VAL A 121 -4.07 10.05 -1.09
N MET A 122 -3.83 8.94 -1.82
CA MET A 122 -3.33 9.00 -3.19
C MET A 122 -4.34 9.62 -4.15
N ALA A 123 -5.65 9.34 -3.98
CA ALA A 123 -6.68 10.00 -4.76
C ALA A 123 -6.73 11.52 -4.49
N ALA A 124 -6.59 11.94 -3.23
CA ALA A 124 -6.51 13.36 -2.87
C ALA A 124 -5.29 14.05 -3.51
N LEU A 125 -4.12 13.42 -3.45
CA LEU A 125 -2.89 13.90 -4.08
C LEU A 125 -3.01 13.96 -5.61
N GLY A 126 -3.56 12.92 -6.22
CA GLY A 126 -3.78 12.86 -7.67
C GLY A 126 -4.61 14.01 -8.21
N ARG A 127 -5.56 14.50 -7.39
CA ARG A 127 -6.40 15.67 -7.70
C ARG A 127 -5.72 17.01 -7.41
N ALA A 128 -4.82 17.06 -6.42
CA ALA A 128 -4.18 18.29 -5.96
C ALA A 128 -2.94 18.69 -6.77
N VAL A 129 -2.37 17.77 -7.55
CA VAL A 129 -1.07 17.92 -8.20
C VAL A 129 -1.19 17.74 -9.73
N PRO A 130 -0.51 18.61 -10.56
CA PRO A 130 -0.48 18.46 -12.00
C PRO A 130 0.01 17.07 -12.45
N ALA A 131 -0.48 16.59 -13.60
CA ALA A 131 -0.20 15.24 -14.11
C ALA A 131 1.31 14.91 -14.17
N ALA A 132 2.13 15.85 -14.60
CA ALA A 132 3.58 15.68 -14.70
C ALA A 132 4.29 15.46 -13.35
N GLN A 133 3.66 15.83 -12.23
CA GLN A 133 4.24 15.76 -10.88
C GLN A 133 3.56 14.70 -10.00
N ARG A 134 2.50 14.03 -10.49
CA ARG A 134 1.69 13.07 -9.69
C ARG A 134 2.53 11.92 -9.16
N SER A 135 3.32 11.27 -9.99
CA SER A 135 4.15 10.12 -9.58
C SER A 135 5.12 10.49 -8.45
N MET A 136 5.77 11.64 -8.57
CA MET A 136 6.68 12.15 -7.53
C MET A 136 5.92 12.49 -6.23
N ALA A 137 4.77 13.16 -6.32
CA ALA A 137 3.97 13.50 -5.15
C ALA A 137 3.46 12.27 -4.41
N MET A 138 3.00 11.25 -5.16
CA MET A 138 2.59 9.96 -4.60
C MET A 138 3.77 9.21 -3.96
N GLY A 139 4.95 9.25 -4.60
CA GLY A 139 6.18 8.68 -4.05
C GLY A 139 6.60 9.36 -2.74
N LEU A 140 6.54 10.69 -2.66
CA LEU A 140 6.87 11.45 -1.45
C LEU A 140 5.89 11.17 -0.30
N ALA A 141 4.60 11.09 -0.58
CA ALA A 141 3.61 10.74 0.43
C ALA A 141 3.79 9.29 0.92
N SER A 142 4.10 8.36 0.02
CA SER A 142 4.46 6.98 0.36
C SER A 142 5.73 6.91 1.22
N ALA A 143 6.75 7.72 0.89
CA ALA A 143 7.95 7.85 1.71
C ALA A 143 7.64 8.39 3.12
N GLY A 144 6.66 9.32 3.26
CA GLY A 144 6.12 9.75 4.55
C GLY A 144 5.54 8.58 5.35
N GLY A 145 4.74 7.72 4.70
CA GLY A 145 4.24 6.48 5.33
C GLY A 145 5.38 5.57 5.83
N SER A 146 6.45 5.47 5.05
CA SER A 146 7.64 4.68 5.42
C SER A 146 8.41 5.27 6.60
N LEU A 147 8.49 6.60 6.68
CA LEU A 147 9.09 7.28 7.82
C LEU A 147 8.35 6.91 9.13
N GLY A 148 7.01 6.82 9.07
CA GLY A 148 6.22 6.38 10.22
C GLY A 148 6.54 4.96 10.65
N GLN A 149 6.77 4.04 9.71
CA GLN A 149 7.21 2.68 10.03
C GLN A 149 8.55 2.68 10.77
N ALA A 150 9.48 3.54 10.38
CA ALA A 150 10.78 3.67 11.05
C ALA A 150 10.68 4.30 12.45
N LEU A 151 9.76 5.25 12.67
CA LEU A 151 9.63 5.99 13.92
C LEU A 151 8.68 5.33 14.93
N CYS A 152 7.52 4.85 14.48
CA CYS A 152 6.50 4.30 15.39
C CYS A 152 6.92 2.97 16.01
N VAL A 153 7.70 2.13 15.30
CA VAL A 153 8.13 0.83 15.83
C VAL A 153 9.04 1.00 17.06
N PRO A 154 10.13 1.80 17.02
CA PRO A 154 10.92 2.08 18.22
C PRO A 154 10.12 2.77 19.33
N LEU A 155 9.24 3.72 18.99
CA LEU A 155 8.35 4.38 19.94
C LEU A 155 7.46 3.34 20.65
N ALA A 156 6.77 2.49 19.89
CA ALA A 156 5.89 1.45 20.41
C ALA A 156 6.66 0.47 21.32
N GLN A 157 7.82 0.03 20.89
CA GLN A 157 8.69 -0.85 21.66
C GLN A 157 9.16 -0.20 22.96
N GLY A 158 9.66 1.05 22.89
CA GLY A 158 10.12 1.80 24.07
C GLY A 158 9.00 2.01 25.09
N VAL A 159 7.83 2.47 24.65
CA VAL A 159 6.68 2.64 25.57
C VAL A 159 6.22 1.28 26.13
N SER A 160 6.18 0.23 25.32
CA SER A 160 5.79 -1.11 25.76
C SER A 160 6.72 -1.67 26.83
N GLN A 161 8.02 -1.41 26.72
CA GLN A 161 9.02 -1.87 27.71
C GLN A 161 8.95 -1.10 29.04
N HIS A 162 8.64 0.21 29.03
CA HIS A 162 8.67 1.06 30.23
C HIS A 162 7.31 1.19 30.91
N ALA A 163 6.20 1.17 30.15
CA ALA A 163 4.86 1.45 30.64
C ALA A 163 3.85 0.34 30.27
N GLY A 164 4.30 -0.73 29.65
CA GLY A 164 3.48 -1.87 29.26
C GLY A 164 2.77 -1.69 27.89
N MET A 165 2.25 -2.82 27.40
CA MET A 165 1.59 -2.92 26.09
C MET A 165 0.38 -1.99 25.95
N ALA A 166 -0.48 -1.91 26.97
CA ALA A 166 -1.68 -1.08 26.93
C ALA A 166 -1.33 0.40 26.75
N ALA A 167 -0.32 0.90 27.46
CA ALA A 167 0.16 2.27 27.29
C ALA A 167 0.71 2.52 25.89
N SER A 168 1.42 1.55 25.32
CA SER A 168 1.93 1.62 23.95
C SER A 168 0.81 1.73 22.91
N LEU A 169 -0.23 0.92 23.03
CA LEU A 169 -1.43 0.99 22.16
C LEU A 169 -2.16 2.32 22.31
N LEU A 170 -2.29 2.86 23.53
CA LEU A 170 -2.91 4.16 23.80
C LEU A 170 -2.10 5.32 23.22
N VAL A 171 -0.76 5.27 23.28
CA VAL A 171 0.11 6.28 22.66
C VAL A 171 -0.07 6.27 21.14
N LEU A 172 -0.10 5.09 20.50
CA LEU A 172 -0.36 4.99 19.06
C LEU A 172 -1.76 5.51 18.70
N ALA A 173 -2.79 5.23 19.52
CA ALA A 173 -4.12 5.77 19.35
C ALA A 173 -4.12 7.31 19.45
N GLY A 174 -3.40 7.87 20.44
CA GLY A 174 -3.21 9.31 20.58
C GLY A 174 -2.55 9.97 19.37
N CYS A 175 -1.51 9.34 18.80
CA CYS A 175 -0.87 9.80 17.57
C CYS A 175 -1.84 9.83 16.36
N LEU A 176 -2.71 8.82 16.24
CA LEU A 176 -3.74 8.78 15.18
C LEU A 176 -4.75 9.92 15.34
N LEU A 177 -5.23 10.15 16.56
CA LEU A 177 -6.16 11.24 16.86
C LEU A 177 -5.52 12.61 16.62
N ALA A 178 -4.25 12.79 16.98
CA ALA A 178 -3.50 14.03 16.72
C ALA A 178 -3.28 14.27 15.21
N ALA A 179 -3.14 13.22 14.42
CA ALA A 179 -3.02 13.32 12.95
C ALA A 179 -4.36 13.56 12.24
N ALA A 180 -5.51 13.23 12.84
CA ALA A 180 -6.82 13.33 12.21
C ALA A 180 -7.15 14.73 11.64
N PRO A 181 -6.87 15.86 12.32
CA PRO A 181 -7.13 17.20 11.80
C PRO A 181 -6.35 17.54 10.52
N LEU A 182 -5.21 16.87 10.26
CA LEU A 182 -4.46 17.06 9.00
C LEU A 182 -5.28 16.65 7.78
N GLY A 183 -6.30 15.81 7.94
CA GLY A 183 -7.29 15.50 6.90
C GLY A 183 -7.96 16.75 6.31
N LEU A 184 -8.11 17.83 7.08
CA LEU A 184 -8.68 19.08 6.61
C LEU A 184 -7.81 19.77 5.53
N LEU A 185 -6.51 19.52 5.53
CA LEU A 185 -5.59 20.02 4.50
C LEU A 185 -5.71 19.27 3.17
N LEU A 186 -6.31 18.07 3.17
CA LEU A 186 -6.56 17.28 1.96
C LEU A 186 -7.81 17.75 1.18
N ARG A 187 -8.54 18.76 1.68
CA ARG A 187 -9.71 19.31 0.99
C ARG A 187 -9.31 19.86 -0.37
N HIS A 188 -9.93 19.31 -1.41
CA HIS A 188 -9.80 19.79 -2.79
C HIS A 188 -11.06 20.56 -3.18
N ARG A 189 -10.88 21.75 -3.79
CA ARG A 189 -11.94 22.40 -4.55
C ARG A 189 -11.79 21.94 -5.99
N PRO A 190 -12.86 21.46 -6.64
CA PRO A 190 -12.83 21.12 -8.06
C PRO A 190 -12.30 22.33 -8.84
N ASP A 191 -11.35 22.12 -9.74
CA ASP A 191 -10.93 23.15 -10.68
C ASP A 191 -12.08 23.35 -11.69
N PRO A 192 -12.71 24.54 -11.77
CA PRO A 192 -13.79 24.79 -12.72
C PRO A 192 -13.36 24.67 -14.19
N GLY A 193 -12.05 24.67 -14.46
CA GLY A 193 -11.48 24.58 -15.79
C GLY A 193 -10.98 23.20 -16.21
N ALA A 194 -11.06 22.18 -15.33
CA ALA A 194 -10.70 20.82 -15.72
C ALA A 194 -11.71 20.30 -16.76
N LEU A 195 -11.26 20.12 -18.00
CA LEU A 195 -12.06 19.48 -19.05
C LEU A 195 -12.56 18.14 -18.52
N ALA A 196 -13.87 18.01 -18.37
CA ALA A 196 -14.49 16.77 -17.92
C ALA A 196 -14.24 15.71 -18.99
N GLU A 197 -13.46 14.70 -18.65
CA GLU A 197 -13.37 13.49 -19.48
C GLU A 197 -14.81 12.95 -19.70
N PRO A 198 -15.14 12.42 -20.89
CA PRO A 198 -16.49 11.89 -21.17
C PRO A 198 -16.92 10.91 -20.07
N PRO A 199 -18.19 10.92 -19.64
CA PRO A 199 -18.64 10.09 -18.56
C PRO A 199 -18.64 8.60 -18.95
N MET A 200 -17.59 7.87 -18.54
CA MET A 200 -17.59 6.41 -18.59
C MET A 200 -18.26 5.87 -17.33
N PRO A 201 -19.34 5.08 -17.43
CA PRO A 201 -19.94 4.41 -16.28
C PRO A 201 -18.96 3.46 -15.61
N LEU A 202 -18.98 3.39 -14.27
CA LEU A 202 -18.10 2.50 -13.50
C LEU A 202 -18.19 1.04 -13.96
N GLY A 203 -19.40 0.55 -14.29
CA GLY A 203 -19.61 -0.80 -14.80
C GLY A 203 -18.81 -1.11 -16.06
N GLN A 204 -18.78 -0.18 -17.02
CA GLN A 204 -17.99 -0.32 -18.24
C GLN A 204 -16.49 -0.30 -17.96
N ALA A 205 -16.03 0.56 -17.02
CA ALA A 205 -14.63 0.59 -16.62
C ALA A 205 -14.19 -0.73 -15.97
N LEU A 206 -15.03 -1.35 -15.17
CA LEU A 206 -14.79 -2.67 -14.57
C LEU A 206 -14.77 -3.76 -15.63
N GLU A 207 -15.73 -3.79 -16.54
CA GLU A 207 -15.79 -4.76 -17.63
C GLU A 207 -14.53 -4.69 -18.51
N GLN A 208 -14.13 -3.49 -18.93
CA GLN A 208 -12.90 -3.27 -19.69
C GLN A 208 -11.65 -3.71 -18.92
N ALA A 209 -11.58 -3.41 -17.61
CA ALA A 209 -10.45 -3.80 -16.78
C ALA A 209 -10.32 -5.32 -16.66
N PHE A 210 -11.39 -6.02 -16.37
CA PHE A 210 -11.37 -7.49 -16.27
C PHE A 210 -11.19 -8.20 -17.60
N ALA A 211 -11.61 -7.59 -18.71
CA ALA A 211 -11.31 -8.09 -20.06
C ALA A 211 -9.82 -7.86 -20.46
N HIS A 212 -9.10 -6.96 -19.74
CA HIS A 212 -7.71 -6.66 -20.06
C HIS A 212 -6.75 -7.63 -19.36
N ARG A 213 -6.15 -8.54 -20.14
CA ARG A 213 -5.22 -9.57 -19.62
C ARG A 213 -4.11 -8.98 -18.74
N GLY A 214 -3.52 -7.83 -19.12
CA GLY A 214 -2.47 -7.17 -18.34
C GLY A 214 -2.93 -6.73 -16.96
N TYR A 215 -4.17 -6.25 -16.83
CA TYR A 215 -4.75 -5.89 -15.54
C TYR A 215 -5.01 -7.11 -14.65
N CYS A 216 -5.50 -8.21 -15.21
CA CYS A 216 -5.69 -9.45 -14.46
C CYS A 216 -4.34 -10.00 -13.96
N LEU A 217 -3.31 -10.02 -14.81
CA LEU A 217 -1.97 -10.45 -14.44
C LEU A 217 -1.36 -9.56 -13.34
N LEU A 218 -1.51 -8.23 -13.47
CA LEU A 218 -1.10 -7.25 -12.47
C LEU A 218 -1.78 -7.51 -11.12
N THR A 219 -3.11 -7.69 -11.14
CA THR A 219 -3.92 -7.93 -9.95
C THR A 219 -3.53 -9.22 -9.26
N LEU A 220 -3.36 -10.31 -10.01
CA LEU A 220 -2.90 -11.59 -9.47
C LEU A 220 -1.47 -11.50 -8.92
N GLY A 221 -0.56 -10.84 -9.64
CA GLY A 221 0.82 -10.67 -9.19
C GLY A 221 0.94 -9.80 -7.94
N PHE A 222 0.05 -8.83 -7.76
CA PHE A 222 0.06 -7.96 -6.57
C PHE A 222 -0.31 -8.68 -5.27
N PHE A 223 -1.00 -9.82 -5.35
CA PHE A 223 -1.20 -10.76 -4.24
C PHE A 223 0.10 -11.12 -3.54
N ALA A 224 1.15 -11.42 -4.32
CA ALA A 224 2.45 -11.82 -3.78
C ALA A 224 3.08 -10.75 -2.88
N CYS A 225 2.89 -9.47 -3.21
CA CYS A 225 3.37 -8.38 -2.37
C CYS A 225 2.75 -8.48 -0.97
N GLY A 226 1.43 -8.59 -0.91
CA GLY A 226 0.71 -8.73 0.35
C GLY A 226 1.19 -9.91 1.17
N PHE A 227 1.28 -11.08 0.55
CA PHE A 227 1.72 -12.31 1.21
C PHE A 227 3.12 -12.15 1.82
N GLN A 228 4.09 -11.70 1.02
CA GLN A 228 5.48 -11.55 1.45
C GLN A 228 5.62 -10.54 2.59
N LEU A 229 5.03 -9.35 2.43
CA LEU A 229 5.17 -8.28 3.39
C LEU A 229 4.48 -8.60 4.72
N ALA A 230 3.28 -9.16 4.67
CA ALA A 230 2.51 -9.45 5.85
C ALA A 230 3.12 -10.61 6.65
N PHE A 231 3.60 -11.67 5.98
CA PHE A 231 4.34 -12.74 6.65
C PHE A 231 5.57 -12.19 7.37
N ILE A 232 6.42 -11.44 6.67
CA ILE A 232 7.66 -10.89 7.25
C ILE A 232 7.35 -9.93 8.39
N ALA A 233 6.43 -8.98 8.19
CA ALA A 233 6.08 -8.00 9.23
C ALA A 233 5.52 -8.65 10.50
N THR A 234 4.76 -9.74 10.36
CA THR A 234 4.11 -10.41 11.49
C THR A 234 5.06 -11.38 12.19
N HIS A 235 5.78 -12.21 11.43
CA HIS A 235 6.48 -13.36 12.01
C HIS A 235 8.00 -13.22 12.10
N LEU A 236 8.62 -12.22 11.46
CA LEU A 236 10.07 -12.01 11.53
C LEU A 236 10.58 -11.86 12.97
N PRO A 237 9.95 -11.07 13.87
CA PRO A 237 10.42 -10.95 15.24
C PRO A 237 10.44 -12.30 15.98
N ALA A 238 9.35 -13.06 15.89
CA ALA A 238 9.26 -14.40 16.51
C ALA A 238 10.25 -15.39 15.89
N TYR A 239 10.42 -15.37 14.57
CA TYR A 239 11.39 -16.21 13.88
C TYR A 239 12.84 -15.92 14.33
N LEU A 240 13.20 -14.65 14.54
CA LEU A 240 14.54 -14.27 15.02
C LEU A 240 14.79 -14.75 16.45
N LEU A 241 13.77 -14.68 17.32
CA LEU A 241 13.85 -15.24 18.67
C LEU A 241 14.13 -16.75 18.65
N LEU A 242 13.42 -17.51 17.80
CA LEU A 242 13.66 -18.95 17.62
C LEU A 242 15.07 -19.25 17.09
N CYS A 243 15.65 -18.33 16.33
CA CYS A 243 17.02 -18.44 15.85
C CYS A 243 18.06 -18.00 16.90
N GLY A 244 17.66 -17.71 18.15
CA GLY A 244 18.56 -17.31 19.25
C GLY A 244 18.99 -15.85 19.21
N MET A 245 18.35 -15.00 18.39
CA MET A 245 18.63 -13.57 18.38
C MET A 245 17.90 -12.84 19.53
N PRO A 246 18.44 -11.72 20.03
CA PRO A 246 17.79 -10.96 21.10
C PRO A 246 16.47 -10.36 20.61
N ALA A 247 15.50 -10.14 21.52
CA ALA A 247 14.17 -9.60 21.21
C ALA A 247 14.24 -8.23 20.48
N ALA A 248 15.24 -7.41 20.78
CA ALA A 248 15.47 -6.14 20.09
C ALA A 248 15.81 -6.28 18.60
N ALA A 249 16.28 -7.46 18.15
CA ALA A 249 16.62 -7.69 16.76
C ALA A 249 15.39 -7.61 15.84
N GLY A 250 14.23 -8.10 16.29
CA GLY A 250 12.97 -8.01 15.56
C GLY A 250 12.52 -6.56 15.34
N ALA A 251 12.50 -5.76 16.40
CA ALA A 251 12.14 -4.34 16.33
C ALA A 251 13.13 -3.56 15.44
N SER A 252 14.44 -3.83 15.60
CA SER A 252 15.48 -3.19 14.78
C SER A 252 15.34 -3.54 13.31
N ALA A 253 15.05 -4.81 12.98
CA ALA A 253 14.83 -5.25 11.60
C ALA A 253 13.63 -4.53 10.96
N LEU A 254 12.48 -4.48 11.66
CA LEU A 254 11.29 -3.81 11.16
C LEU A 254 11.49 -2.29 11.00
N ALA A 255 12.20 -1.64 11.94
CA ALA A 255 12.54 -0.23 11.86
C ALA A 255 13.47 0.06 10.66
N LEU A 256 14.51 -0.78 10.45
CA LEU A 256 15.40 -0.69 9.30
C LEU A 256 14.65 -0.89 7.97
N ILE A 257 13.74 -1.86 7.90
CA ILE A 257 12.85 -2.04 6.74
C ILE A 257 12.10 -0.74 6.47
N GLY A 258 11.50 -0.10 7.49
CA GLY A 258 10.80 1.16 7.36
C GLY A 258 11.70 2.30 6.85
N LEU A 259 12.92 2.42 7.38
CA LEU A 259 13.89 3.44 7.00
C LEU A 259 14.30 3.30 5.52
N PHE A 260 14.72 2.09 5.11
CA PHE A 260 15.12 1.85 3.73
C PHE A 260 13.94 1.89 2.75
N ASN A 261 12.71 1.59 3.22
CA ASN A 261 11.49 1.73 2.41
C ASN A 261 11.21 3.19 2.02
N MET A 262 11.60 4.16 2.84
CA MET A 262 11.50 5.57 2.47
C MET A 262 12.32 5.87 1.20
N ILE A 263 13.56 5.38 1.16
CA ILE A 263 14.44 5.53 -0.01
C ILE A 263 13.90 4.72 -1.20
N GLY A 264 13.52 3.47 -0.95
CA GLY A 264 13.02 2.54 -1.97
C GLY A 264 11.74 3.02 -2.65
N SER A 265 10.78 3.56 -1.89
CA SER A 265 9.52 4.10 -2.44
C SER A 265 9.77 5.32 -3.34
N ALA A 266 10.67 6.22 -2.95
CA ALA A 266 11.06 7.37 -3.77
C ALA A 266 11.77 6.91 -5.06
N LEU A 267 12.69 5.95 -4.94
CA LEU A 267 13.42 5.35 -6.06
C LEU A 267 12.47 4.66 -7.05
N CYS A 268 11.53 3.85 -6.57
CA CYS A 268 10.55 3.17 -7.41
C CYS A 268 9.59 4.16 -8.08
N GLY A 269 9.21 5.25 -7.41
CA GLY A 269 8.45 6.33 -8.02
C GLY A 269 9.22 7.00 -9.18
N TRP A 270 10.52 7.20 -9.02
CA TRP A 270 11.41 7.73 -10.07
C TRP A 270 11.60 6.73 -11.22
N LEU A 271 11.84 5.45 -10.91
CA LEU A 271 11.98 4.37 -11.90
C LEU A 271 10.70 4.23 -12.75
N GLY A 272 9.52 4.28 -12.13
CA GLY A 272 8.23 4.17 -12.82
C GLY A 272 7.95 5.31 -13.81
N GLY A 273 8.64 6.45 -13.66
CA GLY A 273 8.61 7.54 -14.65
C GLY A 273 9.59 7.39 -15.82
N ARG A 274 10.59 6.47 -15.72
CA ARG A 274 11.66 6.30 -16.72
C ARG A 274 11.64 4.96 -17.44
N PHE A 275 11.17 3.91 -16.78
CA PHE A 275 11.20 2.55 -17.30
C PHE A 275 9.80 1.97 -17.40
N PRO A 276 9.58 0.94 -18.25
CA PRO A 276 8.30 0.22 -18.30
C PRO A 276 7.99 -0.39 -16.94
N GLN A 277 6.87 0.03 -16.36
CA GLN A 277 6.50 -0.30 -14.96
C GLN A 277 6.33 -1.81 -14.73
N GLN A 278 5.82 -2.55 -15.72
CA GLN A 278 5.70 -4.00 -15.66
C GLN A 278 7.05 -4.72 -15.50
N TRP A 279 8.08 -4.23 -16.19
CA TRP A 279 9.44 -4.76 -16.07
C TRP A 279 10.05 -4.42 -14.71
N ALA A 280 9.85 -3.18 -14.26
CA ALA A 280 10.31 -2.76 -12.93
C ALA A 280 9.67 -3.62 -11.81
N LEU A 281 8.37 -3.92 -11.92
CA LEU A 281 7.65 -4.83 -11.01
C LEU A 281 8.20 -6.25 -11.10
N GLY A 282 8.38 -6.81 -12.29
CA GLY A 282 8.92 -8.15 -12.49
C GLY A 282 10.29 -8.32 -11.82
N TRP A 283 11.22 -7.41 -12.08
CA TRP A 283 12.55 -7.43 -11.46
C TRP A 283 12.49 -7.23 -9.96
N LEU A 284 11.61 -6.36 -9.46
CA LEU A 284 11.44 -6.13 -8.03
C LEU A 284 11.00 -7.41 -7.31
N TYR A 285 10.01 -8.13 -7.85
CA TYR A 285 9.56 -9.41 -7.26
C TYR A 285 10.63 -10.49 -7.32
N LEU A 286 11.37 -10.58 -8.43
CA LEU A 286 12.46 -11.54 -8.59
C LEU A 286 13.58 -11.30 -7.57
N LEU A 287 14.06 -10.05 -7.45
CA LEU A 287 15.10 -9.67 -6.50
C LEU A 287 14.64 -9.87 -5.05
N ARG A 288 13.39 -9.52 -4.74
CA ARG A 288 12.81 -9.72 -3.40
C ARG A 288 12.78 -11.19 -3.03
N SER A 289 12.37 -12.07 -3.95
CA SER A 289 12.36 -13.53 -3.72
C SER A 289 13.78 -14.08 -3.51
N ALA A 290 14.75 -13.59 -4.25
CA ALA A 290 16.15 -13.97 -4.07
C ALA A 290 16.68 -13.53 -2.69
N VAL A 291 16.36 -12.31 -2.25
CA VAL A 291 16.74 -11.81 -0.91
C VAL A 291 16.08 -12.62 0.21
N ILE A 292 14.78 -12.96 0.06
CA ILE A 292 14.05 -13.79 1.02
C ILE A 292 14.69 -15.18 1.13
N LEU A 293 14.98 -15.83 0.02
CA LEU A 293 15.60 -17.14 -0.01
C LEU A 293 17.04 -17.10 0.55
N ALA A 294 17.83 -16.12 0.16
CA ALA A 294 19.18 -15.92 0.66
C ALA A 294 19.20 -15.73 2.19
N PHE A 295 18.29 -14.91 2.72
CA PHE A 295 18.15 -14.73 4.17
C PHE A 295 17.75 -16.02 4.87
N PHE A 296 16.78 -16.77 4.32
CA PHE A 296 16.32 -18.03 4.91
C PHE A 296 17.47 -19.05 5.02
N LEU A 297 18.33 -19.15 4.01
CA LEU A 297 19.45 -20.10 3.97
C LEU A 297 20.70 -19.62 4.75
N ALA A 298 20.87 -18.30 4.93
CA ALA A 298 22.03 -17.74 5.59
C ALA A 298 21.99 -17.92 7.14
N PRO A 299 23.14 -17.93 7.82
CA PRO A 299 23.21 -17.88 9.27
C PRO A 299 22.60 -16.59 9.81
N LYS A 300 21.85 -16.65 10.93
CA LYS A 300 21.15 -15.51 11.50
C LYS A 300 22.10 -14.68 12.38
N THR A 301 22.88 -13.82 11.73
CA THR A 301 23.83 -12.89 12.37
C THR A 301 23.38 -11.45 12.20
N GLY A 302 23.90 -10.53 13.02
CA GLY A 302 23.57 -9.11 12.93
C GLY A 302 23.82 -8.51 11.54
N PRO A 303 25.00 -8.72 10.90
CA PRO A 303 25.24 -8.23 9.54
C PRO A 303 24.29 -8.79 8.49
N VAL A 304 23.95 -10.09 8.56
CA VAL A 304 22.99 -10.72 7.63
C VAL A 304 21.59 -10.13 7.82
N LEU A 305 21.18 -9.93 9.07
CA LEU A 305 19.89 -9.30 9.37
C LEU A 305 19.83 -7.84 8.88
N PHE A 306 20.93 -7.08 9.05
CA PHE A 306 21.01 -5.71 8.54
C PHE A 306 20.90 -5.68 7.01
N ALA A 307 21.66 -6.52 6.31
CA ALA A 307 21.65 -6.60 4.85
C ALA A 307 20.26 -7.01 4.32
N PHE A 308 19.61 -8.00 4.96
CA PHE A 308 18.26 -8.42 4.64
C PHE A 308 17.25 -7.28 4.84
N SER A 309 17.28 -6.61 6.00
CA SER A 309 16.36 -5.53 6.34
C SER A 309 16.50 -4.33 5.40
N ALA A 310 17.74 -3.97 5.05
CA ALA A 310 18.03 -2.91 4.09
C ALA A 310 17.51 -3.26 2.69
N ALA A 311 17.85 -4.44 2.17
CA ALA A 311 17.42 -4.89 0.85
C ALA A 311 15.89 -5.04 0.76
N MET A 312 15.26 -5.64 1.77
CA MET A 312 13.80 -5.75 1.86
C MET A 312 13.14 -4.37 1.93
N GLY A 313 13.70 -3.46 2.74
CA GLY A 313 13.19 -2.09 2.86
C GLY A 313 13.19 -1.37 1.52
N LEU A 314 14.28 -1.40 0.76
CA LEU A 314 14.36 -0.78 -0.56
C LEU A 314 13.28 -1.28 -1.54
N MET A 315 12.83 -2.52 -1.36
CA MET A 315 11.81 -3.14 -2.22
C MET A 315 10.42 -3.22 -1.57
N TRP A 316 10.22 -2.69 -0.33
CA TRP A 316 9.05 -2.98 0.51
C TRP A 316 7.76 -2.50 -0.14
N LEU A 317 7.52 -1.20 -0.22
CA LEU A 317 6.32 -0.61 -0.79
C LEU A 317 6.54 0.00 -2.19
N GLY A 318 7.69 -0.23 -2.81
CA GLY A 318 8.00 0.24 -4.16
C GLY A 318 7.03 -0.28 -5.23
N THR A 319 6.35 -1.39 -4.97
CA THR A 319 5.31 -1.93 -5.84
C THR A 319 4.06 -1.05 -5.93
N VAL A 320 3.73 -0.28 -4.88
CA VAL A 320 2.50 0.53 -4.84
C VAL A 320 2.50 1.64 -5.90
N PRO A 321 3.52 2.54 -5.99
CA PRO A 321 3.55 3.56 -7.03
C PRO A 321 3.67 2.98 -8.44
N LEU A 322 4.36 1.85 -8.61
CA LEU A 322 4.48 1.18 -9.90
C LEU A 322 3.14 0.57 -10.34
N THR A 323 2.43 -0.12 -9.44
CA THR A 323 1.12 -0.72 -9.73
C THR A 323 0.07 0.35 -10.01
N SER A 324 -0.05 1.37 -9.14
CA SER A 324 -1.01 2.46 -9.36
C SER A 324 -0.71 3.25 -10.63
N GLY A 325 0.58 3.47 -10.92
CA GLY A 325 1.02 4.10 -12.16
C GLY A 325 0.68 3.29 -13.41
N LEU A 326 0.82 1.96 -13.35
CA LEU A 326 0.47 1.07 -14.44
C LEU A 326 -1.05 1.03 -14.67
N VAL A 327 -1.86 0.98 -13.61
CA VAL A 327 -3.33 1.09 -13.73
C VAL A 327 -3.72 2.44 -14.34
N ALA A 328 -3.11 3.55 -13.90
CA ALA A 328 -3.35 4.86 -14.47
C ALA A 328 -2.96 4.96 -15.95
N LYS A 329 -1.89 4.25 -16.36
CA LYS A 329 -1.45 4.20 -17.76
C LYS A 329 -2.44 3.42 -18.65
N LEU A 330 -3.00 2.32 -18.13
CA LEU A 330 -3.91 1.44 -18.88
C LEU A 330 -5.33 2.03 -19.01
N PHE A 331 -5.84 2.68 -17.95
CA PHE A 331 -7.27 3.06 -17.85
C PHE A 331 -7.51 4.53 -17.53
N GLY A 332 -6.47 5.35 -17.49
CA GLY A 332 -6.60 6.75 -17.06
C GLY A 332 -6.80 6.93 -15.55
N THR A 333 -7.12 8.16 -15.15
CA THR A 333 -7.17 8.53 -13.72
C THR A 333 -8.58 8.59 -13.13
N ARG A 334 -9.62 8.56 -13.98
CA ARG A 334 -11.02 8.74 -13.56
C ARG A 334 -11.48 7.69 -12.55
N HIS A 335 -11.27 6.41 -12.83
CA HIS A 335 -11.63 5.29 -11.97
C HIS A 335 -10.42 4.65 -11.30
N LEU A 336 -9.29 5.39 -11.22
CA LEU A 336 -8.03 4.89 -10.68
C LEU A 336 -8.20 4.36 -9.24
N GLY A 337 -8.95 5.07 -8.40
CA GLY A 337 -9.20 4.66 -7.02
C GLY A 337 -9.88 3.30 -6.92
N THR A 338 -10.91 3.07 -7.73
CA THR A 338 -11.64 1.79 -7.75
C THR A 338 -10.81 0.68 -8.37
N LEU A 339 -10.19 0.90 -9.53
CA LEU A 339 -9.41 -0.13 -10.21
C LEU A 339 -8.15 -0.50 -9.44
N PHE A 340 -7.43 0.49 -8.90
CA PHE A 340 -6.31 0.21 -7.99
C PHE A 340 -6.80 -0.45 -6.70
N GLY A 341 -7.98 -0.06 -6.18
CA GLY A 341 -8.60 -0.67 -5.01
C GLY A 341 -8.86 -2.17 -5.19
N LEU A 342 -9.25 -2.62 -6.38
CA LEU A 342 -9.42 -4.04 -6.69
C LEU A 342 -8.08 -4.79 -6.77
N CYS A 343 -7.05 -4.18 -7.38
CA CYS A 343 -5.69 -4.72 -7.31
C CYS A 343 -5.24 -4.82 -5.85
N PHE A 344 -5.54 -3.80 -5.05
CA PHE A 344 -5.20 -3.75 -3.64
C PHE A 344 -5.96 -4.78 -2.79
N LEU A 345 -7.20 -5.13 -3.17
CA LEU A 345 -7.93 -6.24 -2.52
C LEU A 345 -7.18 -7.57 -2.71
N SER A 346 -6.67 -7.84 -3.90
CA SER A 346 -5.82 -9.02 -4.14
C SER A 346 -4.57 -9.03 -3.24
N HIS A 347 -3.90 -7.88 -3.12
CA HIS A 347 -2.78 -7.70 -2.18
C HIS A 347 -3.21 -8.00 -0.73
N GLN A 348 -4.38 -7.55 -0.31
CA GLN A 348 -4.84 -7.75 1.06
C GLN A 348 -5.29 -9.18 1.35
N ILE A 349 -5.82 -9.90 0.35
CA ILE A 349 -6.04 -11.36 0.44
C ILE A 349 -4.69 -12.07 0.62
N GLY A 350 -3.66 -11.67 -0.13
CA GLY A 350 -2.30 -12.15 0.06
C GLY A 350 -1.79 -11.84 1.46
N SER A 351 -2.01 -10.63 1.98
CA SER A 351 -1.61 -10.23 3.33
C SER A 351 -2.30 -11.05 4.42
N PHE A 352 -3.59 -11.32 4.27
CA PHE A 352 -4.33 -12.20 5.16
C PHE A 352 -3.69 -13.59 5.21
N LEU A 353 -3.51 -14.21 4.05
CA LEU A 353 -2.94 -15.55 3.96
C LEU A 353 -1.48 -15.60 4.45
N GLY A 354 -0.67 -14.59 4.15
CA GLY A 354 0.72 -14.51 4.59
C GLY A 354 0.86 -14.41 6.11
N SER A 355 0.05 -13.56 6.75
CA SER A 355 0.05 -13.43 8.21
C SER A 355 -0.50 -14.70 8.89
N TRP A 356 -1.61 -15.22 8.39
CA TRP A 356 -2.31 -16.36 9.02
C TRP A 356 -1.56 -17.68 8.83
N SER A 357 -1.06 -17.94 7.62
CA SER A 357 -0.33 -19.19 7.33
C SER A 357 0.92 -19.36 8.20
N GLY A 358 1.61 -18.24 8.52
CA GLY A 358 2.77 -18.28 9.42
C GLY A 358 2.44 -18.85 10.77
N GLY A 359 1.31 -18.42 11.39
CA GLY A 359 0.86 -18.93 12.67
C GLY A 359 0.42 -20.40 12.61
N ILE A 360 -0.46 -20.76 11.65
CA ILE A 360 -0.96 -22.14 11.52
C ILE A 360 0.17 -23.13 11.23
N VAL A 361 1.04 -22.81 10.27
CA VAL A 361 2.15 -23.72 9.94
C VAL A 361 3.08 -23.89 11.12
N PHE A 362 3.33 -22.82 11.87
CA PHE A 362 4.15 -22.91 13.07
C PHE A 362 3.47 -23.78 14.14
N ASP A 363 2.18 -23.59 14.41
CA ASP A 363 1.43 -24.40 15.39
C ASP A 363 1.43 -25.89 15.03
N LEU A 364 1.38 -26.23 13.73
CA LEU A 364 1.35 -27.61 13.25
C LEU A 364 2.74 -28.27 13.17
N THR A 365 3.80 -27.50 12.88
CA THR A 365 5.12 -28.05 12.52
C THR A 365 6.25 -27.63 13.45
N GLY A 366 6.03 -26.64 14.32
CA GLY A 366 7.08 -25.99 15.11
C GLY A 366 8.11 -25.20 14.29
N SER A 367 7.85 -24.93 12.99
CA SER A 367 8.81 -24.32 12.09
C SER A 367 8.15 -23.34 11.12
N TYR A 368 8.87 -22.25 10.79
CA TYR A 368 8.50 -21.31 9.72
C TYR A 368 9.04 -21.70 8.35
N GLY A 369 9.82 -22.81 8.21
CA GLY A 369 10.57 -23.14 7.00
C GLY A 369 9.71 -23.23 5.75
N ALA A 370 8.57 -23.92 5.82
CA ALA A 370 7.65 -24.06 4.69
C ALA A 370 7.08 -22.69 4.24
N VAL A 371 6.78 -21.78 5.18
CA VAL A 371 6.23 -20.46 4.83
C VAL A 371 7.30 -19.55 4.23
N TRP A 372 8.56 -19.63 4.69
CA TRP A 372 9.68 -18.91 4.06
C TRP A 372 9.84 -19.32 2.58
N LEU A 373 9.80 -20.64 2.29
CA LEU A 373 9.88 -21.15 0.92
C LEU A 373 8.67 -20.74 0.08
N ALA A 374 7.45 -20.82 0.63
CA ALA A 374 6.23 -20.37 -0.03
C ALA A 374 6.31 -18.86 -0.34
N THR A 375 6.86 -18.06 0.57
CA THR A 375 7.04 -16.61 0.41
C THR A 375 7.98 -16.29 -0.76
N ALA A 376 9.07 -17.03 -0.91
CA ALA A 376 9.96 -16.89 -2.06
C ALA A 376 9.27 -17.32 -3.37
N LEU A 377 8.59 -18.48 -3.37
CA LEU A 377 7.91 -19.04 -4.55
C LEU A 377 6.81 -18.11 -5.08
N VAL A 378 5.96 -17.59 -4.21
CA VAL A 378 4.87 -16.66 -4.60
C VAL A 378 5.43 -15.42 -5.29
N GLY A 379 6.58 -14.92 -4.85
CA GLY A 379 7.24 -13.79 -5.51
C GLY A 379 7.84 -14.14 -6.87
N LEU A 380 8.37 -15.36 -7.08
CA LEU A 380 8.81 -15.84 -8.39
C LEU A 380 7.64 -15.94 -9.36
N ILE A 381 6.50 -16.47 -8.90
CA ILE A 381 5.25 -16.52 -9.69
C ILE A 381 4.83 -15.09 -10.07
N ALA A 382 4.86 -14.15 -9.11
CA ALA A 382 4.53 -12.76 -9.41
C ALA A 382 5.46 -12.14 -10.46
N ALA A 383 6.77 -12.38 -10.38
CA ALA A 383 7.70 -11.91 -11.39
C ALA A 383 7.32 -12.44 -12.79
N ALA A 384 7.03 -13.75 -12.90
CA ALA A 384 6.60 -14.37 -14.13
C ALA A 384 5.26 -13.79 -14.67
N LEU A 385 4.35 -13.37 -13.80
CA LEU A 385 3.08 -12.74 -14.19
C LEU A 385 3.27 -11.30 -14.69
N HIS A 386 4.29 -10.56 -14.21
CA HIS A 386 4.48 -9.16 -14.58
C HIS A 386 5.21 -8.97 -15.92
N PHE A 387 6.17 -9.83 -16.27
CA PHE A 387 6.94 -9.68 -17.51
C PHE A 387 6.09 -9.69 -18.79
N PRO A 388 5.04 -10.54 -18.95
CA PRO A 388 4.23 -10.58 -20.16
C PRO A 388 3.10 -9.54 -20.20
N ILE A 389 3.06 -8.58 -19.26
CA ILE A 389 2.03 -7.52 -19.27
C ILE A 389 2.26 -6.62 -20.47
N ASP A 390 1.30 -6.59 -21.39
CA ASP A 390 1.24 -5.62 -22.47
C ASP A 390 0.65 -4.30 -21.95
N THR A 391 1.34 -3.22 -22.21
CA THR A 391 0.92 -1.86 -21.83
C THR A 391 0.41 -1.04 -23.00
N ALA A 392 0.23 -1.65 -24.17
CA ALA A 392 -0.40 -0.98 -25.32
C ALA A 392 -1.86 -0.63 -24.95
N PRO A 393 -2.29 0.62 -25.10
CA PRO A 393 -3.67 1.00 -24.84
C PRO A 393 -4.58 0.32 -25.87
N ARG A 394 -5.29 -0.71 -25.45
CA ARG A 394 -6.34 -1.33 -26.26
C ARG A 394 -7.56 -0.41 -26.21
N GLY A 395 -7.73 0.42 -27.21
CA GLY A 395 -8.85 1.36 -27.32
C GLY A 395 -8.49 2.71 -27.90
N ALA A 396 -7.20 3.05 -28.04
CA ALA A 396 -6.78 4.27 -28.73
C ALA A 396 -7.16 4.26 -30.24
N GLU A 397 -7.32 3.08 -30.85
CA GLU A 397 -7.81 2.97 -32.22
C GLU A 397 -9.32 3.25 -32.36
N ALA A 398 -10.11 3.10 -31.28
CA ALA A 398 -11.55 3.42 -31.30
C ALA A 398 -11.86 4.89 -30.99
N LEU A 399 -10.85 5.68 -30.57
CA LEU A 399 -10.95 7.11 -30.25
C LEU A 399 -10.02 7.98 -31.12
N ALA A 400 -9.46 7.41 -32.18
CA ALA A 400 -8.91 8.26 -33.24
C ALA A 400 -10.09 9.10 -33.75
N PRO A 401 -10.05 10.47 -33.68
CA PRO A 401 -11.03 11.28 -34.37
C PRO A 401 -11.04 10.81 -35.81
N PRO A 402 -12.24 10.71 -36.45
CA PRO A 402 -12.29 10.35 -37.87
C PRO A 402 -11.27 11.20 -38.58
N ALA A 403 -10.38 10.56 -39.34
CA ALA A 403 -9.36 11.26 -40.08
C ALA A 403 -10.08 12.42 -40.78
N PHE A 404 -9.75 13.65 -40.40
CA PHE A 404 -10.26 14.83 -41.09
C PHE A 404 -10.01 14.55 -42.53
N ALA A 405 -11.09 14.35 -43.29
CA ALA A 405 -11.01 14.28 -44.74
C ALA A 405 -10.19 15.53 -45.18
N THR A 406 -9.03 15.29 -45.74
CA THR A 406 -8.23 16.33 -46.31
C THR A 406 -9.17 17.13 -47.18
N PRO A 407 -9.34 18.45 -46.98
CA PRO A 407 -10.22 19.23 -47.83
C PRO A 407 -9.75 19.02 -49.29
N GLU A 408 -10.69 18.58 -50.12
CA GLU A 408 -10.47 18.42 -51.55
C GLU A 408 -9.82 19.72 -52.07
N PRO A 409 -8.71 19.65 -52.83
CA PRO A 409 -8.06 20.84 -53.31
C PRO A 409 -9.08 21.66 -54.14
N LEU A 410 -9.37 22.86 -53.69
CA LEU A 410 -10.23 23.81 -54.39
C LEU A 410 -9.87 23.79 -55.89
N ALA A 411 -10.82 23.36 -56.71
CA ALA A 411 -10.68 23.37 -58.16
C ALA A 411 -10.25 24.77 -58.62
N ALA A 412 -9.17 24.83 -59.38
CA ALA A 412 -8.65 26.06 -59.93
C ALA A 412 -9.74 26.83 -60.73
N PRO A 413 -9.84 28.16 -60.62
CA PRO A 413 -10.84 28.92 -61.32
C PRO A 413 -10.69 28.74 -62.84
N ARG A 414 -11.78 28.36 -63.53
CA ARG A 414 -11.86 28.27 -64.95
C ARG A 414 -11.57 29.65 -65.54
N LYS A 415 -10.53 29.77 -66.46
CA LYS A 415 -10.29 30.93 -67.21
C LYS A 415 -11.53 31.30 -68.03
N ALA A 416 -11.93 32.59 -67.98
CA ALA A 416 -12.97 33.12 -68.78
C ALA A 416 -12.51 33.14 -70.23
N PRO A 417 -13.42 32.95 -71.22
CA PRO A 417 -13.06 33.04 -72.64
C PRO A 417 -12.82 34.52 -73.00
N GLU A 418 -11.66 34.76 -73.65
CA GLU A 418 -11.36 36.01 -74.25
C GLU A 418 -12.31 36.24 -75.48
N ALA A 419 -13.01 37.39 -75.53
CA ALA A 419 -13.71 37.90 -76.66
C ALA A 419 -13.00 39.19 -77.21
#